data_8ab401a4cbbed7827bb38dfed0ab8826
#
_entry.id   8ab401a4cbbed7827bb38dfed0ab8826
#
_cell.length_a   1.000
_cell.length_b   1.000
_cell.length_c   1.000
_cell.angle_alpha   90.00
_cell.angle_beta   90.00
_cell.angle_gamma   90.00
#
_symmetry.space_group_name_H-M   'P 1'
#
loop_
_entity.id
_entity.type
_entity.pdbx_description
1 polymer ?
#
loop_
_entity_poly.entity_id
_entity_poly.type
_entity_poly.pdbx_seq_one_letter_code
_entity_poly.pdbx_strand_id
1 'polypeptide(L)'
;MATVITSIGSKSAPDDTVDGPLTMGSASGSGTPWTGTVTFGSAPTANIGDKLYFEDVYYPGSFGGCDGGGTADVVYLITGISGDGLTLTVKYISGALSTTNPYTISSNSVCSVIAQPYIVRFYSTMETWETGLDDDDLYADGDIAKGECYADTSFSSTWGFTINSGNGLSSGHLDATYLVAAESQRHDGIANTGVRILAASGLTSVTIVLHHAIPAVPIHRSFEWIEIDMNADNNCNTGSETIKHYGGGNWDYSSVASHCIIHNTMGSRTKPTSAAFSMSSNYSCAHNNIIYNLTADDCGWGASENTNIWALYQVGNGGQFYNNTVYRLYITTGTGEAIGIADTTTTAHFYNNLIVDCEDGDFGTMGGSVTLYNNLSSDSTATGTDAITGKSAASLFVSTTPGSEDLGLKSGAAALRAGKDLGTGVTIGGDVFASSTTCTSPINFDIDNRDRDAQGDDWDIGADQCDTCYAYNFAPAFLLFLDN
;
A
#
# COMPACT_ATOMS: atom_id res chain seq x y z
N MET A 1 13.49 4.58 -17.98
CA MET A 1 12.57 4.35 -16.85
C MET A 1 12.05 2.93 -16.97
N ALA A 2 12.45 2.06 -16.10
CA ALA A 2 11.92 0.70 -15.98
C ALA A 2 11.23 0.56 -14.62
N THR A 3 10.22 -0.31 -14.53
CA THR A 3 9.66 -0.69 -13.24
C THR A 3 10.35 -1.95 -12.76
N VAL A 4 11.05 -1.87 -11.65
CA VAL A 4 11.69 -3.01 -11.00
C VAL A 4 10.78 -3.47 -9.87
N ILE A 5 10.23 -4.68 -10.01
CA ILE A 5 9.35 -5.30 -9.03
C ILE A 5 10.18 -6.20 -8.13
N THR A 6 10.00 -6.08 -6.81
CA THR A 6 10.59 -6.97 -5.80
C THR A 6 9.51 -7.45 -4.84
N SER A 7 9.53 -8.73 -4.47
CA SER A 7 8.55 -9.31 -3.56
C SER A 7 8.97 -9.14 -2.09
N ILE A 8 8.00 -8.94 -1.21
CA ILE A 8 8.20 -8.76 0.23
C ILE A 8 7.28 -9.73 0.97
N GLY A 9 7.84 -10.54 1.86
CA GLY A 9 7.08 -11.51 2.64
C GLY A 9 7.96 -12.52 3.34
N SER A 10 7.35 -13.48 4.02
CA SER A 10 8.04 -14.46 4.83
C SER A 10 8.14 -15.85 4.20
N LYS A 11 7.91 -15.98 2.89
CA LYS A 11 8.09 -17.24 2.19
C LYS A 11 9.56 -17.69 2.37
N SER A 12 9.78 -18.60 3.30
CA SER A 12 11.10 -19.15 3.60
C SER A 12 11.31 -20.44 2.81
N ALA A 13 12.52 -20.65 2.29
CA ALA A 13 12.92 -21.99 1.86
C ALA A 13 12.74 -23.00 3.03
N PRO A 14 12.40 -24.26 2.80
CA PRO A 14 12.59 -25.03 1.57
C PRO A 14 11.36 -25.78 1.03
N ASP A 15 10.15 -25.20 1.09
CA ASP A 15 8.98 -25.93 0.60
C ASP A 15 8.94 -26.06 -0.94
N ASP A 16 9.76 -25.30 -1.64
CA ASP A 16 9.90 -25.37 -3.10
C ASP A 16 11.33 -25.80 -3.52
N THR A 17 11.80 -26.94 -3.03
CA THR A 17 12.89 -27.63 -3.71
C THR A 17 12.40 -28.03 -5.09
N VAL A 18 12.97 -27.42 -6.12
CA VAL A 18 12.56 -27.72 -7.48
C VAL A 18 13.17 -29.04 -7.89
N ASP A 19 12.38 -30.10 -7.84
CA ASP A 19 12.77 -31.41 -8.33
C ASP A 19 12.80 -31.43 -9.87
N GLY A 20 13.93 -31.65 -10.46
CA GLY A 20 14.04 -31.86 -11.89
C GLY A 20 15.31 -31.27 -12.52
N PRO A 21 15.62 -31.63 -13.76
CA PRO A 21 16.76 -31.10 -14.46
C PRO A 21 16.55 -29.61 -14.74
N LEU A 22 17.48 -28.78 -14.25
CA LEU A 22 17.55 -27.35 -14.59
C LEU A 22 18.30 -27.17 -15.91
N THR A 23 17.74 -26.39 -16.81
CA THR A 23 18.44 -25.93 -17.99
C THR A 23 18.54 -24.41 -17.94
N MET A 24 19.76 -23.89 -17.87
CA MET A 24 19.98 -22.46 -18.02
C MET A 24 20.03 -22.11 -19.51
N GLY A 25 19.16 -21.22 -19.95
CA GLY A 25 19.16 -20.70 -21.31
C GLY A 25 20.36 -19.81 -21.56
N SER A 26 20.66 -19.57 -22.84
CA SER A 26 21.76 -18.70 -23.21
C SER A 26 21.52 -17.27 -22.74
N ALA A 27 22.50 -16.69 -22.08
CA ALA A 27 22.54 -15.28 -21.78
C ALA A 27 22.56 -14.43 -23.06
N SER A 28 21.71 -13.45 -23.14
CA SER A 28 21.79 -12.45 -24.20
C SER A 28 22.16 -11.09 -23.58
N GLY A 29 23.38 -10.65 -23.82
CA GLY A 29 23.81 -9.31 -23.43
C GLY A 29 25.29 -9.25 -23.04
N SER A 30 25.99 -8.28 -23.58
CA SER A 30 27.37 -7.91 -23.20
C SER A 30 27.31 -6.70 -22.27
N GLY A 31 26.72 -6.83 -21.11
CA GLY A 31 26.60 -5.77 -20.14
C GLY A 31 26.17 -6.27 -18.76
N THR A 32 26.55 -5.58 -17.71
CA THR A 32 26.01 -5.75 -16.36
C THR A 32 24.77 -4.87 -16.22
N PRO A 33 23.66 -5.34 -15.58
CA PRO A 33 23.50 -6.68 -15.05
C PRO A 33 23.05 -7.72 -16.10
N TRP A 34 23.52 -8.95 -15.93
CA TRP A 34 23.18 -10.07 -16.82
C TRP A 34 21.72 -10.49 -16.67
N THR A 35 21.04 -10.72 -17.79
CA THR A 35 19.69 -11.30 -17.82
C THR A 35 19.69 -12.59 -18.63
N GLY A 36 18.88 -13.56 -18.20
CA GLY A 36 18.79 -14.85 -18.86
C GLY A 36 17.51 -15.59 -18.49
N THR A 37 17.46 -16.86 -18.86
CA THR A 37 16.33 -17.73 -18.56
C THR A 37 16.77 -18.98 -17.83
N VAL A 38 15.90 -19.46 -16.92
CA VAL A 38 16.07 -20.73 -16.24
C VAL A 38 14.81 -21.55 -16.49
N THR A 39 14.97 -22.75 -17.05
CA THR A 39 13.86 -23.67 -17.33
C THR A 39 13.89 -24.84 -16.36
N PHE A 40 12.74 -25.15 -15.80
CA PHE A 40 12.53 -26.21 -14.81
C PHE A 40 11.82 -27.41 -15.46
N GLY A 41 12.04 -28.59 -14.90
CA GLY A 41 11.36 -29.81 -15.32
C GLY A 41 9.89 -29.87 -14.88
N SER A 42 9.54 -29.14 -13.81
CA SER A 42 8.17 -28.88 -13.35
C SER A 42 8.02 -27.42 -12.98
N ALA A 43 6.83 -26.86 -13.11
CA ALA A 43 6.59 -25.45 -12.80
C ALA A 43 6.82 -25.16 -11.31
N PRO A 44 7.76 -24.27 -10.96
CA PRO A 44 7.97 -23.87 -9.57
C PRO A 44 6.87 -22.88 -9.14
N THR A 45 6.61 -22.81 -7.85
CA THR A 45 5.76 -21.75 -7.28
C THR A 45 6.57 -20.45 -7.17
N ALA A 46 6.49 -19.61 -8.18
CA ALA A 46 7.25 -18.38 -8.28
C ALA A 46 6.34 -17.18 -8.59
N ASN A 47 6.76 -16.00 -8.16
CA ASN A 47 6.16 -14.74 -8.55
C ASN A 47 7.23 -13.83 -9.18
N ILE A 48 6.81 -12.92 -10.06
CA ILE A 48 7.70 -11.84 -10.50
C ILE A 48 8.10 -11.04 -9.26
N GLY A 49 9.40 -10.74 -9.14
CA GLY A 49 9.95 -10.08 -7.97
C GLY A 49 10.50 -11.02 -6.90
N ASP A 50 10.24 -12.32 -6.97
CA ASP A 50 10.89 -13.29 -6.08
C ASP A 50 12.38 -13.45 -6.40
N LYS A 51 13.10 -13.95 -5.43
CA LYS A 51 14.52 -14.28 -5.54
C LYS A 51 14.68 -15.76 -5.91
N LEU A 52 15.39 -16.04 -6.98
CA LEU A 52 15.91 -17.37 -7.28
C LEU A 52 17.33 -17.44 -6.69
N TYR A 53 17.50 -18.31 -5.72
CA TYR A 53 18.70 -18.43 -4.94
C TYR A 53 19.33 -19.81 -5.08
N PHE A 54 20.63 -19.85 -5.34
CA PHE A 54 21.43 -21.04 -5.37
C PHE A 54 22.47 -20.96 -4.26
N GLU A 55 22.39 -21.86 -3.29
CA GLU A 55 23.32 -21.96 -2.19
C GLU A 55 24.55 -22.76 -2.60
N ASP A 56 25.73 -22.34 -2.16
CA ASP A 56 26.97 -23.08 -2.35
C ASP A 56 27.28 -23.48 -3.81
N VAL A 57 27.03 -22.59 -4.77
CA VAL A 57 27.41 -22.83 -6.16
C VAL A 57 28.93 -22.99 -6.24
N TYR A 58 29.36 -24.16 -6.66
CA TYR A 58 30.77 -24.42 -6.89
C TYR A 58 31.21 -23.78 -8.22
N TYR A 59 32.22 -22.92 -8.17
CA TYR A 59 32.81 -22.34 -9.36
C TYR A 59 34.26 -22.85 -9.54
N PRO A 60 34.63 -23.34 -10.71
CA PRO A 60 35.97 -23.78 -10.96
C PRO A 60 36.95 -22.61 -10.97
N GLY A 61 38.02 -22.70 -10.20
CA GLY A 61 39.18 -21.80 -10.32
C GLY A 61 39.77 -21.85 -11.74
N SER A 62 40.35 -20.75 -12.18
CA SER A 62 40.82 -20.53 -13.56
C SER A 62 41.46 -21.77 -14.22
N PHE A 63 40.84 -22.22 -15.30
CA PHE A 63 41.35 -23.16 -16.30
C PHE A 63 42.14 -24.38 -15.83
N GLY A 64 41.51 -25.53 -15.74
CA GLY A 64 42.19 -26.81 -15.85
C GLY A 64 41.98 -27.87 -14.77
N GLY A 65 41.13 -27.65 -13.81
CA GLY A 65 40.78 -28.67 -12.80
C GLY A 65 39.91 -28.10 -11.71
N CYS A 66 39.06 -28.94 -11.14
CA CYS A 66 38.18 -28.56 -10.03
C CYS A 66 38.91 -28.33 -8.70
N ASP A 67 40.22 -28.32 -8.71
CA ASP A 67 41.05 -28.17 -7.51
C ASP A 67 41.36 -26.71 -7.26
N GLY A 68 40.62 -26.07 -6.37
CA GLY A 68 40.85 -24.67 -5.92
C GLY A 68 39.71 -23.67 -6.15
N GLY A 69 38.55 -24.15 -6.53
CA GLY A 69 37.34 -23.33 -6.57
C GLY A 69 36.77 -23.03 -5.18
N GLY A 70 36.05 -21.93 -5.06
CA GLY A 70 35.26 -21.61 -3.87
C GLY A 70 33.81 -21.99 -4.08
N THR A 71 33.04 -21.98 -3.01
CA THR A 71 31.58 -21.99 -3.06
C THR A 71 31.06 -20.59 -2.76
N ALA A 72 30.04 -20.17 -3.43
CA ALA A 72 29.34 -18.91 -3.11
C ALA A 72 27.88 -18.98 -3.55
N ASP A 73 27.09 -18.25 -2.84
CA ASP A 73 25.69 -18.10 -3.16
C ASP A 73 25.51 -17.25 -4.41
N VAL A 74 24.53 -17.60 -5.21
CA VAL A 74 24.17 -16.85 -6.42
C VAL A 74 22.70 -16.45 -6.36
N VAL A 75 22.44 -15.18 -6.56
CA VAL A 75 21.12 -14.58 -6.42
C VAL A 75 20.68 -13.95 -7.74
N TYR A 76 19.47 -14.30 -8.13
CA TYR A 76 18.78 -13.70 -9.27
C TYR A 76 17.43 -13.13 -8.85
N LEU A 77 17.05 -12.01 -9.42
CA LEU A 77 15.67 -11.48 -9.40
C LEU A 77 14.86 -12.14 -10.51
N ILE A 78 13.70 -12.68 -10.20
CA ILE A 78 12.76 -13.20 -11.21
C ILE A 78 12.02 -12.00 -11.83
N THR A 79 12.23 -11.78 -13.12
CA THR A 79 11.64 -10.64 -13.86
C THR A 79 10.54 -11.05 -14.83
N GLY A 80 10.33 -12.34 -15.02
CA GLY A 80 9.27 -12.87 -15.88
C GLY A 80 9.05 -14.35 -15.69
N ILE A 81 7.87 -14.82 -16.02
CA ILE A 81 7.43 -16.22 -15.94
C ILE A 81 6.72 -16.56 -17.24
N SER A 82 7.10 -17.68 -17.87
CA SER A 82 6.43 -18.14 -19.09
C SER A 82 4.98 -18.58 -18.80
N GLY A 83 4.13 -18.58 -19.84
CA GLY A 83 2.72 -18.94 -19.68
C GLY A 83 2.46 -20.37 -19.18
N ASP A 84 3.41 -21.29 -19.34
CA ASP A 84 3.37 -22.64 -18.79
C ASP A 84 4.01 -22.74 -17.39
N GLY A 85 4.57 -21.64 -16.88
CA GLY A 85 5.25 -21.58 -15.58
C GLY A 85 6.63 -22.26 -15.54
N LEU A 86 7.06 -22.89 -16.62
CA LEU A 86 8.30 -23.72 -16.62
C LEU A 86 9.57 -22.89 -16.81
N THR A 87 9.49 -21.72 -17.42
CA THR A 87 10.66 -20.89 -17.71
C THR A 87 10.57 -19.55 -17.00
N LEU A 88 11.57 -19.26 -16.17
CA LEU A 88 11.73 -17.98 -15.48
C LEU A 88 12.72 -17.10 -16.25
N THR A 89 12.37 -15.85 -16.47
CA THR A 89 13.31 -14.81 -16.87
C THR A 89 13.93 -14.23 -15.63
N VAL A 90 15.27 -14.14 -15.56
CA VAL A 90 15.99 -13.72 -14.37
C VAL A 90 17.02 -12.64 -14.66
N LYS A 91 17.24 -11.75 -13.69
CA LYS A 91 18.32 -10.75 -13.65
C LYS A 91 19.29 -11.14 -12.55
N TYR A 92 20.58 -11.21 -12.86
CA TYR A 92 21.62 -11.44 -11.85
C TYR A 92 21.75 -10.25 -10.91
N ILE A 93 21.81 -10.51 -9.61
CA ILE A 93 21.92 -9.48 -8.58
C ILE A 93 23.27 -9.57 -7.86
N SER A 94 23.61 -10.75 -7.33
CA SER A 94 24.85 -10.89 -6.56
C SER A 94 25.36 -12.32 -6.54
N GLY A 95 26.64 -12.48 -6.17
CA GLY A 95 27.29 -13.78 -5.99
C GLY A 95 28.69 -13.83 -6.57
N ALA A 96 29.29 -15.00 -6.59
CA ALA A 96 30.66 -15.21 -7.06
C ALA A 96 30.84 -15.22 -8.59
N LEU A 97 29.78 -14.98 -9.35
CA LEU A 97 29.87 -14.99 -10.80
C LEU A 97 30.58 -13.71 -11.29
N SER A 98 31.65 -13.88 -12.06
CA SER A 98 32.32 -12.76 -12.71
C SER A 98 31.34 -12.03 -13.63
N THR A 99 31.31 -10.70 -13.52
CA THR A 99 30.49 -9.80 -14.35
C THR A 99 30.77 -9.90 -15.84
N THR A 100 31.86 -10.57 -16.25
CA THR A 100 32.32 -10.66 -17.64
C THR A 100 31.99 -11.97 -18.34
N ASN A 101 31.53 -13.00 -17.63
CA ASN A 101 31.20 -14.29 -18.25
C ASN A 101 30.10 -15.00 -17.44
N PRO A 102 28.84 -14.88 -17.80
CA PRO A 102 27.78 -15.68 -17.19
C PRO A 102 28.06 -17.14 -17.55
N TYR A 103 28.34 -17.96 -16.52
CA TYR A 103 28.56 -19.37 -16.74
C TYR A 103 27.28 -20.01 -17.27
N THR A 104 27.40 -20.60 -18.46
CA THR A 104 26.43 -21.57 -18.93
C THR A 104 26.58 -22.79 -18.01
N ILE A 105 25.66 -23.00 -17.09
CA ILE A 105 25.54 -24.28 -16.39
C ILE A 105 25.04 -25.26 -17.44
N SER A 106 25.97 -25.79 -18.26
CA SER A 106 25.62 -26.80 -19.23
C SER A 106 25.57 -28.15 -18.52
N SER A 107 24.54 -28.90 -18.81
CA SER A 107 24.34 -30.28 -18.32
C SER A 107 25.51 -31.26 -18.59
N ASN A 108 26.56 -30.81 -19.28
CA ASN A 108 27.74 -31.59 -19.66
C ASN A 108 29.05 -31.16 -18.99
N SER A 109 29.06 -30.18 -18.10
CA SER A 109 30.27 -29.90 -17.33
C SER A 109 30.34 -30.88 -16.16
N VAL A 110 31.49 -31.49 -16.02
CA VAL A 110 31.79 -32.54 -15.03
C VAL A 110 31.76 -32.06 -13.57
N CYS A 111 31.52 -30.78 -13.36
CA CYS A 111 31.28 -30.16 -12.04
C CYS A 111 29.78 -30.06 -11.83
N SER A 112 29.23 -31.03 -11.11
CA SER A 112 27.83 -31.01 -10.70
C SER A 112 27.56 -29.81 -9.78
N VAL A 113 26.57 -28.95 -10.17
CA VAL A 113 25.96 -28.04 -9.22
C VAL A 113 25.25 -28.90 -8.19
N ILE A 114 25.76 -28.92 -6.98
CA ILE A 114 25.21 -29.72 -5.87
C ILE A 114 24.06 -28.95 -5.19
N ALA A 115 23.93 -27.67 -5.50
CA ALA A 115 22.95 -26.81 -4.86
C ALA A 115 21.57 -26.94 -5.53
N GLN A 116 20.59 -27.24 -4.72
CA GLN A 116 19.18 -27.11 -5.14
C GLN A 116 18.81 -25.62 -5.17
N PRO A 117 18.11 -25.14 -6.21
CA PRO A 117 17.60 -23.79 -6.23
C PRO A 117 16.43 -23.63 -5.27
N TYR A 118 16.39 -22.47 -4.64
CA TYR A 118 15.27 -22.04 -3.81
C TYR A 118 14.63 -20.82 -4.42
N ILE A 119 13.29 -20.73 -4.29
CA ILE A 119 12.55 -19.52 -4.63
C ILE A 119 11.97 -18.95 -3.34
N VAL A 120 12.41 -17.76 -2.98
CA VAL A 120 12.04 -17.07 -1.75
C VAL A 120 11.62 -15.64 -2.06
N ARG A 121 10.95 -14.95 -1.13
CA ARG A 121 10.71 -13.51 -1.27
C ARG A 121 12.03 -12.76 -1.35
N PHE A 122 12.06 -11.71 -2.15
CA PHE A 122 13.29 -10.92 -2.32
C PHE A 122 13.68 -10.22 -1.01
N TYR A 123 12.70 -9.67 -0.31
CA TYR A 123 12.86 -9.07 1.01
C TYR A 123 11.96 -9.76 2.02
N SER A 124 12.45 -9.93 3.24
CA SER A 124 11.67 -10.55 4.32
C SER A 124 10.74 -9.57 5.04
N THR A 125 11.04 -8.29 5.00
CA THR A 125 10.25 -7.22 5.63
C THR A 125 10.20 -5.97 4.76
N MET A 126 9.25 -5.07 5.07
CA MET A 126 9.14 -3.78 4.38
C MET A 126 10.34 -2.88 4.67
N GLU A 127 10.90 -2.95 5.87
CA GLU A 127 12.10 -2.19 6.26
C GLU A 127 13.35 -2.66 5.50
N THR A 128 13.49 -3.97 5.26
CA THR A 128 14.60 -4.48 4.44
C THR A 128 14.45 -4.09 2.98
N TRP A 129 13.22 -3.99 2.47
CA TRP A 129 12.95 -3.44 1.15
C TRP A 129 13.34 -1.96 1.06
N GLU A 130 12.92 -1.15 2.04
CA GLU A 130 13.25 0.27 2.09
C GLU A 130 14.77 0.50 2.11
N THR A 131 15.48 -0.26 2.93
CA THR A 131 16.95 -0.21 2.97
C THR A 131 17.58 -0.61 1.63
N GLY A 132 16.95 -1.52 0.90
CA GLY A 132 17.41 -1.98 -0.42
C GLY A 132 17.12 -1.01 -1.57
N LEU A 133 16.40 0.10 -1.34
CA LEU A 133 16.16 1.11 -2.39
C LEU A 133 17.44 1.83 -2.84
N ASP A 134 18.51 1.75 -2.06
CA ASP A 134 19.81 2.35 -2.35
C ASP A 134 20.74 1.40 -3.15
N ASP A 135 20.24 0.25 -3.61
CA ASP A 135 21.05 -0.76 -4.30
C ASP A 135 21.20 -0.41 -5.80
N ASP A 136 22.33 0.18 -6.16
CA ASP A 136 22.66 0.56 -7.54
C ASP A 136 22.73 -0.64 -8.51
N ASP A 137 22.95 -1.86 -8.01
CA ASP A 137 22.93 -3.07 -8.83
C ASP A 137 21.50 -3.50 -9.16
N LEU A 138 20.55 -3.17 -8.30
CA LEU A 138 19.14 -3.49 -8.46
C LEU A 138 18.37 -2.42 -9.26
N TYR A 139 18.59 -1.14 -8.93
CA TYR A 139 17.88 0.00 -9.51
C TYR A 139 18.84 0.91 -10.27
N ALA A 140 18.44 1.37 -11.44
CA ALA A 140 19.15 2.40 -12.19
C ALA A 140 18.51 3.78 -11.99
N ASP A 141 19.27 4.83 -12.33
CA ASP A 141 18.76 6.21 -12.28
C ASP A 141 17.47 6.36 -13.11
N GLY A 142 16.43 6.89 -12.49
CA GLY A 142 15.13 7.10 -13.12
C GLY A 142 14.24 5.85 -13.17
N ASP A 143 14.60 4.77 -12.47
CA ASP A 143 13.73 3.61 -12.35
C ASP A 143 12.62 3.83 -11.32
N ILE A 144 11.60 3.00 -11.42
CA ILE A 144 10.51 2.89 -10.45
C ILE A 144 10.75 1.65 -9.61
N ALA A 145 10.88 1.81 -8.30
CA ALA A 145 10.94 0.70 -7.38
C ALA A 145 9.54 0.32 -6.91
N LYS A 146 9.12 -0.92 -7.17
CA LYS A 146 7.84 -1.45 -6.73
C LYS A 146 8.05 -2.64 -5.79
N GLY A 147 7.76 -2.46 -4.51
CA GLY A 147 7.70 -3.52 -3.50
C GLY A 147 6.31 -4.15 -3.48
N GLU A 148 6.17 -5.41 -3.90
CA GLU A 148 4.93 -6.16 -3.83
C GLU A 148 4.90 -7.01 -2.56
N CYS A 149 4.00 -6.68 -1.65
CA CYS A 149 3.81 -7.37 -0.38
C CYS A 149 2.88 -8.58 -0.56
N TYR A 150 3.25 -9.68 0.09
CA TYR A 150 2.48 -10.92 0.07
C TYR A 150 1.98 -11.26 1.48
N ALA A 151 0.77 -11.76 1.58
CA ALA A 151 0.12 -12.15 2.83
C ALA A 151 0.60 -13.53 3.34
N ASP A 152 1.89 -13.85 3.14
CA ASP A 152 2.47 -15.13 3.62
C ASP A 152 2.34 -15.26 5.15
N THR A 153 2.53 -14.13 5.85
CA THR A 153 2.25 -13.92 7.28
C THR A 153 1.93 -12.44 7.51
N SER A 154 1.33 -12.10 8.65
CA SER A 154 1.24 -10.69 9.04
C SER A 154 2.63 -10.12 9.29
N PHE A 155 2.88 -8.93 8.76
CA PHE A 155 4.10 -8.19 9.10
C PHE A 155 3.96 -7.66 10.53
N SER A 156 4.90 -8.03 11.40
CA SER A 156 4.96 -7.44 12.74
C SER A 156 5.92 -6.27 12.71
N SER A 157 5.42 -5.05 12.82
CA SER A 157 6.29 -3.89 12.96
C SER A 157 6.50 -3.58 14.43
N THR A 158 7.75 -3.46 14.84
CA THR A 158 8.14 -2.98 16.17
C THR A 158 8.29 -1.47 16.20
N TRP A 159 8.42 -0.84 15.06
CA TRP A 159 8.55 0.61 14.86
C TRP A 159 7.97 0.95 13.49
N GLY A 160 7.62 2.18 13.30
CA GLY A 160 7.32 2.66 11.95
C GLY A 160 8.55 2.60 11.04
N PHE A 161 8.33 2.58 9.76
CA PHE A 161 9.37 2.74 8.76
C PHE A 161 9.10 3.96 7.88
N THR A 162 10.17 4.48 7.31
CA THR A 162 10.10 5.65 6.44
C THR A 162 10.38 5.21 5.02
N ILE A 163 9.43 5.37 4.12
CA ILE A 163 9.71 5.21 2.69
C ILE A 163 10.45 6.48 2.26
N ASN A 164 11.77 6.37 2.27
CA ASN A 164 12.66 7.49 1.98
C ASN A 164 13.57 7.10 0.82
N SER A 165 13.52 7.81 -0.25
CA SER A 165 14.44 7.64 -1.39
C SER A 165 15.84 8.17 -1.12
N GLY A 166 16.29 8.23 0.13
CA GLY A 166 17.52 8.92 0.35
C GLY A 166 18.14 8.93 1.72
N ASN A 167 18.34 7.80 2.36
CA ASN A 167 19.36 7.71 3.40
C ASN A 167 20.76 7.60 2.78
N GLY A 168 21.17 8.54 1.96
CA GLY A 168 22.47 8.54 1.35
C GLY A 168 22.51 8.86 -0.13
N LEU A 169 21.39 8.82 -0.82
CA LEU A 169 21.33 9.18 -2.24
C LEU A 169 21.55 10.68 -2.42
N SER A 170 22.73 11.03 -2.82
CA SER A 170 23.14 12.39 -3.16
C SER A 170 22.49 12.91 -4.47
N SER A 171 21.71 12.08 -5.14
CA SER A 171 21.06 12.44 -6.40
C SER A 171 19.81 11.59 -6.57
N GLY A 172 18.65 12.15 -6.59
CA GLY A 172 17.37 11.48 -6.83
C GLY A 172 17.43 10.37 -7.87
N HIS A 173 17.70 9.16 -7.41
CA HIS A 173 18.01 8.00 -8.20
C HIS A 173 16.74 7.39 -8.80
N LEU A 174 15.67 7.34 -8.02
CA LEU A 174 14.40 6.74 -8.43
C LEU A 174 13.36 7.81 -8.81
N ASP A 175 12.59 7.56 -9.85
CA ASP A 175 11.46 8.42 -10.23
C ASP A 175 10.22 8.17 -9.36
N ALA A 176 10.03 6.94 -8.88
CA ALA A 176 8.94 6.61 -7.97
C ALA A 176 9.25 5.41 -7.08
N THR A 177 8.57 5.36 -5.93
CA THR A 177 8.56 4.20 -5.04
C THR A 177 7.13 3.80 -4.71
N TYR A 178 6.77 2.55 -4.97
CA TYR A 178 5.45 1.99 -4.69
C TYR A 178 5.59 0.81 -3.72
N LEU A 179 4.97 0.90 -2.56
CA LEU A 179 4.83 -0.21 -1.62
C LEU A 179 3.36 -0.63 -1.62
N VAL A 180 3.08 -1.79 -2.18
CA VAL A 180 1.72 -2.22 -2.48
C VAL A 180 1.50 -3.69 -2.14
N ALA A 181 0.28 -4.09 -1.83
CA ALA A 181 -0.04 -5.51 -1.83
C ALA A 181 -0.02 -6.05 -3.27
N ALA A 182 0.57 -7.23 -3.49
CA ALA A 182 0.46 -7.93 -4.76
C ALA A 182 -1.02 -8.10 -5.14
N GLU A 183 -1.36 -8.02 -6.42
CA GLU A 183 -2.76 -7.98 -6.86
C GLU A 183 -3.60 -9.15 -6.32
N SER A 184 -3.03 -10.35 -6.29
CA SER A 184 -3.69 -11.53 -5.74
C SER A 184 -3.77 -11.57 -4.21
N GLN A 185 -3.17 -10.60 -3.53
CA GLN A 185 -3.06 -10.52 -2.07
C GLN A 185 -3.71 -9.25 -1.50
N ARG A 186 -4.42 -8.51 -2.33
CA ARG A 186 -5.22 -7.37 -1.90
C ARG A 186 -6.40 -7.84 -1.04
N HIS A 187 -6.75 -7.04 -0.05
CA HIS A 187 -8.00 -7.27 0.68
C HIS A 187 -9.21 -6.89 -0.20
N ASP A 188 -10.36 -7.35 0.19
CA ASP A 188 -11.67 -7.10 -0.44
C ASP A 188 -12.49 -6.05 0.32
N GLY A 189 -11.85 -5.05 0.92
CA GLY A 189 -12.51 -4.05 1.75
C GLY A 189 -12.81 -4.52 3.18
N ILE A 190 -12.54 -5.79 3.49
CA ILE A 190 -12.78 -6.40 4.80
C ILE A 190 -11.44 -6.71 5.47
N ALA A 191 -11.33 -6.42 6.76
CA ALA A 191 -10.11 -6.69 7.52
C ALA A 191 -9.78 -8.19 7.56
N ASN A 192 -8.49 -8.50 7.64
CA ASN A 192 -7.92 -9.86 7.67
C ASN A 192 -8.05 -10.66 6.36
N THR A 193 -8.32 -10.02 5.24
CA THR A 193 -8.46 -10.70 3.94
C THR A 193 -7.26 -10.49 3.02
N GLY A 194 -6.33 -9.58 3.35
CA GLY A 194 -5.17 -9.23 2.53
C GLY A 194 -3.85 -9.14 3.29
N VAL A 195 -2.92 -8.38 2.70
CA VAL A 195 -1.64 -8.04 3.34
C VAL A 195 -1.89 -7.18 4.58
N ARG A 196 -1.32 -7.58 5.72
CA ARG A 196 -1.54 -6.92 6.99
C ARG A 196 -0.27 -6.59 7.75
N ILE A 197 -0.19 -5.38 8.26
CA ILE A 197 0.75 -4.97 9.31
C ILE A 197 0.00 -5.08 10.64
N LEU A 198 0.52 -5.93 11.52
CA LEU A 198 -0.01 -6.09 12.88
C LEU A 198 0.94 -5.38 13.85
N ALA A 199 0.45 -4.39 14.57
CA ALA A 199 1.24 -3.77 15.63
C ALA A 199 1.59 -4.81 16.69
N ALA A 200 2.88 -4.96 17.02
CA ALA A 200 3.28 -5.91 18.04
C ALA A 200 2.75 -5.50 19.42
N SER A 201 2.38 -6.49 20.24
CA SER A 201 1.94 -6.24 21.60
C SER A 201 3.00 -5.45 22.38
N GLY A 202 2.56 -4.41 23.07
CA GLY A 202 3.45 -3.53 23.84
C GLY A 202 4.07 -2.40 23.04
N LEU A 203 3.75 -2.27 21.75
CA LEU A 203 4.22 -1.17 20.93
C LEU A 203 3.33 0.06 21.05
N THR A 204 4.00 1.15 20.88
CA THR A 204 3.47 2.47 21.13
C THR A 204 2.87 3.11 19.88
N SER A 205 3.28 2.68 18.72
CA SER A 205 2.73 3.14 17.44
C SER A 205 3.35 2.41 16.25
N VAL A 206 2.59 2.21 15.20
CA VAL A 206 3.11 1.97 13.85
C VAL A 206 3.02 3.30 13.12
N THR A 207 4.15 3.85 12.70
CA THR A 207 4.17 5.06 11.88
C THR A 207 4.84 4.77 10.54
N ILE A 208 4.08 4.87 9.49
CA ILE A 208 4.60 4.79 8.12
C ILE A 208 4.78 6.21 7.62
N VAL A 209 6.02 6.60 7.40
CA VAL A 209 6.33 7.94 6.93
C VAL A 209 6.62 7.90 5.44
N LEU A 210 5.77 8.54 4.66
CA LEU A 210 6.06 8.85 3.27
C LEU A 210 6.85 10.16 3.26
N HIS A 211 8.17 10.04 3.45
CA HIS A 211 9.05 11.18 3.69
C HIS A 211 9.79 11.62 2.45
N HIS A 212 10.00 12.91 2.33
CA HIS A 212 10.82 13.51 1.32
C HIS A 212 11.96 14.28 1.94
N ALA A 213 13.19 13.82 1.73
CA ALA A 213 14.39 14.40 2.31
C ALA A 213 15.20 15.27 1.34
N ILE A 214 14.99 15.16 0.02
CA ILE A 214 15.86 15.81 -0.97
C ILE A 214 15.09 16.82 -1.81
N PRO A 215 15.55 18.08 -1.87
CA PRO A 215 14.83 19.19 -2.47
C PRO A 215 14.78 19.24 -4.01
N ALA A 216 15.44 18.36 -4.72
CA ALA A 216 15.75 18.61 -6.13
C ALA A 216 15.04 17.74 -7.17
N VAL A 217 14.37 16.65 -6.76
CA VAL A 217 13.75 15.71 -7.71
C VAL A 217 12.34 15.35 -7.27
N PRO A 218 11.33 15.55 -8.12
CA PRO A 218 9.97 15.08 -7.81
C PRO A 218 9.93 13.56 -7.84
N ILE A 219 9.72 12.93 -6.69
CA ILE A 219 9.58 11.48 -6.57
C ILE A 219 8.16 11.18 -6.11
N HIS A 220 7.47 10.34 -6.85
CA HIS A 220 6.17 9.83 -6.44
C HIS A 220 6.35 8.71 -5.42
N ARG A 221 5.52 8.71 -4.37
CA ARG A 221 5.49 7.65 -3.36
C ARG A 221 4.08 7.19 -3.15
N SER A 222 3.89 5.88 -3.17
CA SER A 222 2.59 5.33 -2.81
C SER A 222 2.70 4.20 -1.79
N PHE A 223 1.66 4.10 -0.99
CA PHE A 223 1.42 3.04 -0.03
C PHE A 223 -0.02 2.56 -0.23
N GLU A 224 -0.19 1.31 -0.70
CA GLU A 224 -1.48 0.91 -1.25
C GLU A 224 -1.88 -0.53 -0.85
N TRP A 225 -3.17 -0.75 -0.59
CA TRP A 225 -3.78 -2.06 -0.38
C TRP A 225 -3.25 -2.82 0.84
N ILE A 226 -2.87 -2.12 1.86
CA ILE A 226 -2.30 -2.71 3.07
C ILE A 226 -3.21 -2.41 4.27
N GLU A 227 -3.57 -3.45 5.00
CA GLU A 227 -4.26 -3.34 6.28
C GLU A 227 -3.25 -3.00 7.38
N ILE A 228 -3.61 -2.06 8.25
CA ILE A 228 -2.86 -1.72 9.45
C ILE A 228 -3.79 -1.95 10.65
N ASP A 229 -3.53 -3.04 11.37
CA ASP A 229 -4.21 -3.38 12.61
C ASP A 229 -3.36 -2.94 13.80
N MET A 230 -3.82 -1.92 14.51
CA MET A 230 -3.11 -1.36 15.66
C MET A 230 -3.20 -2.23 16.92
N ASN A 231 -3.89 -3.39 16.81
CA ASN A 231 -3.96 -4.44 17.83
C ASN A 231 -4.30 -3.94 19.23
N ALA A 232 -5.40 -3.28 19.40
CA ALA A 232 -6.14 -2.88 20.63
C ALA A 232 -5.49 -3.08 22.03
N ASP A 233 -4.22 -3.43 22.12
CA ASP A 233 -3.50 -3.50 23.38
C ASP A 233 -3.29 -2.07 23.89
N ASN A 234 -3.92 -1.76 25.00
CA ASN A 234 -3.92 -0.50 25.76
C ASN A 234 -2.50 0.00 26.12
N ASN A 235 -1.62 0.09 25.16
CA ASN A 235 -0.29 0.62 25.36
C ASN A 235 -0.24 2.07 24.89
N CYS A 236 -0.56 2.89 25.83
CA CYS A 236 -0.50 4.31 25.82
C CYS A 236 0.91 4.84 25.59
N ASN A 237 1.38 4.88 24.42
CA ASN A 237 2.68 5.48 24.17
C ASN A 237 2.67 6.40 22.93
N THR A 238 3.10 7.60 23.19
CA THR A 238 3.50 8.66 22.24
C THR A 238 2.61 8.78 21.01
N GLY A 239 1.75 9.79 21.01
CA GLY A 239 0.93 10.17 19.86
C GLY A 239 1.68 10.09 18.56
N SER A 240 1.12 9.35 17.61
CA SER A 240 1.73 9.12 16.32
C SER A 240 0.68 9.11 15.23
N GLU A 241 1.06 9.64 14.14
CA GLU A 241 0.33 9.45 12.89
C GLU A 241 0.61 8.05 12.37
N THR A 242 -0.42 7.28 12.00
CA THR A 242 -0.23 5.94 11.44
C THR A 242 0.37 6.00 10.05
N ILE A 243 -0.18 6.83 9.17
CA ILE A 243 0.45 7.17 7.89
C ILE A 243 0.70 8.67 7.87
N LYS A 244 1.95 9.03 7.74
CA LYS A 244 2.39 10.41 7.72
C LYS A 244 3.00 10.79 6.38
N HIS A 245 2.38 11.76 5.74
CA HIS A 245 2.98 12.43 4.60
C HIS A 245 3.80 13.61 5.11
N TYR A 246 5.10 13.50 5.03
CA TYR A 246 6.00 14.53 5.55
C TYR A 246 6.82 15.14 4.42
N GLY A 247 6.64 16.44 4.19
CA GLY A 247 7.44 17.23 3.25
C GLY A 247 7.93 18.49 3.92
N GLY A 248 9.24 18.68 4.00
CA GLY A 248 9.84 19.91 4.50
C GLY A 248 9.87 20.99 3.43
N GLY A 249 9.07 22.06 3.58
CA GLY A 249 9.15 23.25 2.72
C GLY A 249 8.20 23.25 1.50
N ASN A 250 8.39 24.22 0.60
CA ASN A 250 7.54 24.46 -0.58
C ASN A 250 7.86 23.51 -1.75
N TRP A 251 7.93 22.20 -1.52
CA TRP A 251 8.34 21.25 -2.53
C TRP A 251 7.13 20.53 -3.13
N ASP A 252 7.10 20.43 -4.44
CA ASP A 252 6.01 19.91 -5.28
C ASP A 252 6.10 18.38 -5.42
N TYR A 253 5.88 17.61 -4.34
CA TYR A 253 6.03 16.15 -4.37
C TYR A 253 4.74 15.44 -4.04
N SER A 254 4.39 14.45 -4.86
CA SER A 254 3.19 13.67 -4.63
C SER A 254 3.46 12.45 -3.74
N SER A 255 2.70 12.34 -2.68
CA SER A 255 2.62 11.11 -1.91
C SER A 255 1.16 10.67 -1.84
N VAL A 256 0.92 9.38 -2.07
CA VAL A 256 -0.41 8.79 -2.12
C VAL A 256 -0.50 7.66 -1.10
N ALA A 257 -1.56 7.64 -0.31
CA ALA A 257 -1.95 6.48 0.47
C ALA A 257 -3.39 6.10 0.09
N SER A 258 -3.56 4.90 -0.43
CA SER A 258 -4.85 4.52 -1.00
C SER A 258 -5.23 3.07 -0.74
N HIS A 259 -6.52 2.80 -0.71
CA HIS A 259 -7.06 1.45 -0.56
C HIS A 259 -6.52 0.75 0.70
N CYS A 260 -6.20 1.51 1.74
CA CYS A 260 -5.73 0.98 3.01
C CYS A 260 -6.88 0.78 3.98
N ILE A 261 -6.76 -0.22 4.85
CA ILE A 261 -7.65 -0.39 5.99
C ILE A 261 -6.85 -0.08 7.25
N ILE A 262 -7.30 0.89 8.06
CA ILE A 262 -6.68 1.22 9.35
C ILE A 262 -7.72 1.04 10.43
N HIS A 263 -7.44 0.17 11.40
CA HIS A 263 -8.40 -0.10 12.43
C HIS A 263 -7.78 -0.45 13.79
N ASN A 264 -8.64 -0.55 14.81
CA ASN A 264 -8.30 -0.78 16.20
C ASN A 264 -7.53 0.39 16.86
N THR A 265 -7.27 0.30 18.13
CA THR A 265 -6.89 1.39 19.00
C THR A 265 -5.59 2.09 18.60
N MET A 266 -5.65 3.40 18.56
CA MET A 266 -4.46 4.27 18.60
C MET A 266 -4.38 4.91 20.00
N GLY A 267 -3.44 4.47 20.82
CA GLY A 267 -3.16 5.13 22.09
C GLY A 267 -2.31 6.40 21.89
N SER A 268 -2.59 7.46 22.64
CA SER A 268 -1.71 8.63 22.71
C SER A 268 -1.32 8.94 24.13
N ARG A 269 -0.03 9.03 24.41
CA ARG A 269 0.48 9.32 25.75
C ARG A 269 1.14 10.70 25.89
N THR A 270 1.69 11.25 24.84
CA THR A 270 2.59 12.40 24.97
C THR A 270 2.41 13.49 23.92
N LYS A 271 1.56 13.28 22.93
CA LYS A 271 1.25 14.32 21.95
C LYS A 271 -0.25 14.61 21.95
N PRO A 272 -0.61 15.88 21.90
CA PRO A 272 -2.01 16.28 21.90
C PRO A 272 -2.78 15.84 20.65
N THR A 273 -2.12 15.19 19.70
CA THR A 273 -2.73 14.84 18.40
C THR A 273 -2.25 13.48 17.91
N SER A 274 -3.18 12.62 17.57
CA SER A 274 -2.96 11.35 16.87
C SER A 274 -3.84 11.30 15.63
N ALA A 275 -3.33 10.77 14.52
CA ALA A 275 -4.10 10.67 13.30
C ALA A 275 -3.87 9.34 12.58
N ALA A 276 -4.91 8.78 11.94
CA ALA A 276 -4.69 7.67 11.02
C ALA A 276 -3.89 8.14 9.80
N PHE A 277 -4.31 9.25 9.20
CA PHE A 277 -3.56 9.94 8.15
C PHE A 277 -3.24 11.36 8.57
N SER A 278 -1.97 11.73 8.51
CA SER A 278 -1.52 13.11 8.71
C SER A 278 -0.81 13.63 7.46
N MET A 279 -1.31 14.71 6.92
CA MET A 279 -0.74 15.33 5.72
C MET A 279 -0.10 16.66 6.05
N SER A 280 1.22 16.72 5.98
CA SER A 280 1.99 17.95 6.19
C SER A 280 2.71 18.46 4.94
N SER A 281 2.48 17.83 3.79
CA SER A 281 3.03 18.26 2.49
C SER A 281 1.96 18.87 1.58
N ASN A 282 2.38 19.73 0.65
CA ASN A 282 1.48 20.48 -0.23
C ASN A 282 0.75 19.62 -1.28
N TYR A 283 1.19 18.40 -1.54
CA TYR A 283 0.69 17.54 -2.62
C TYR A 283 0.52 16.09 -2.17
N SER A 284 -0.18 15.91 -1.07
CA SER A 284 -0.49 14.58 -0.53
C SER A 284 -1.93 14.22 -0.79
N CYS A 285 -2.17 12.96 -1.14
CA CYS A 285 -3.49 12.43 -1.38
C CYS A 285 -3.74 11.17 -0.55
N ALA A 286 -4.88 11.10 0.14
CA ALA A 286 -5.41 9.86 0.71
C ALA A 286 -6.78 9.60 0.08
N HIS A 287 -6.93 8.44 -0.60
CA HIS A 287 -8.18 8.12 -1.26
C HIS A 287 -8.56 6.64 -1.13
N ASN A 288 -9.86 6.38 -1.15
CA ASN A 288 -10.42 5.03 -1.11
C ASN A 288 -9.96 4.22 0.10
N ASN A 289 -9.73 4.85 1.26
CA ASN A 289 -9.31 4.19 2.49
C ASN A 289 -10.50 3.94 3.41
N ILE A 290 -10.42 2.87 4.20
CA ILE A 290 -11.35 2.57 5.29
C ILE A 290 -10.62 2.73 6.62
N ILE A 291 -11.19 3.54 7.51
CA ILE A 291 -10.63 3.83 8.84
C ILE A 291 -11.74 3.60 9.86
N TYR A 292 -11.52 2.74 10.85
CA TYR A 292 -12.57 2.48 11.82
C TYR A 292 -12.08 2.02 13.19
N ASN A 293 -12.94 2.14 14.19
CA ASN A 293 -12.68 1.71 15.56
C ASN A 293 -11.40 2.30 16.15
N LEU A 294 -11.12 3.58 15.88
CA LEU A 294 -10.00 4.27 16.49
C LEU A 294 -10.39 4.80 17.86
N THR A 295 -9.62 4.44 18.88
CA THR A 295 -9.83 4.90 20.25
C THR A 295 -8.60 5.56 20.82
N ALA A 296 -8.79 6.66 21.52
CA ALA A 296 -7.76 7.25 22.35
C ALA A 296 -8.05 7.00 23.81
N ASP A 297 -7.01 6.70 24.58
CA ASP A 297 -7.07 6.53 26.03
C ASP A 297 -6.09 7.50 26.71
N ASP A 298 -6.50 8.18 27.76
CA ASP A 298 -5.64 9.09 28.51
C ASP A 298 -4.57 8.38 29.36
N CYS A 299 -4.66 7.06 29.47
CA CYS A 299 -3.64 6.19 30.04
C CYS A 299 -3.12 6.56 31.42
N GLY A 300 -3.89 7.31 32.18
CA GLY A 300 -3.64 7.55 33.61
C GLY A 300 -2.50 8.54 33.93
N TRP A 301 -2.12 9.41 33.00
CA TRP A 301 -1.09 10.44 33.23
C TRP A 301 -1.63 11.76 33.79
N GLY A 302 -2.88 11.80 34.11
CA GLY A 302 -3.53 12.95 34.77
C GLY A 302 -4.46 13.69 33.81
N ALA A 303 -5.63 13.99 34.30
CA ALA A 303 -6.79 14.56 33.59
C ALA A 303 -6.59 15.96 32.96
N SER A 304 -5.36 16.34 32.60
CA SER A 304 -5.05 17.67 32.08
C SER A 304 -4.49 17.70 30.68
N GLU A 305 -4.28 16.55 30.03
CA GLU A 305 -3.77 16.53 28.66
C GLU A 305 -4.87 16.15 27.69
N ASN A 306 -5.18 17.06 26.76
CA ASN A 306 -6.14 16.83 25.69
C ASN A 306 -5.55 15.85 24.68
N THR A 307 -6.09 14.65 24.63
CA THR A 307 -5.70 13.64 23.63
C THR A 307 -6.66 13.73 22.46
N ASN A 308 -6.27 14.41 21.40
CA ASN A 308 -7.09 14.47 20.19
C ASN A 308 -6.78 13.30 19.29
N ILE A 309 -7.79 12.68 18.71
CA ILE A 309 -7.67 11.65 17.69
C ILE A 309 -8.44 12.05 16.44
N TRP A 310 -7.77 11.97 15.32
CA TRP A 310 -8.35 12.28 14.02
C TRP A 310 -8.18 11.10 13.06
N ALA A 311 -9.15 10.86 12.19
CA ALA A 311 -8.95 9.90 11.12
C ALA A 311 -8.13 10.53 9.98
N LEU A 312 -8.56 11.67 9.50
CA LEU A 312 -7.93 12.40 8.39
C LEU A 312 -7.55 13.80 8.87
N TYR A 313 -6.25 14.07 8.95
CA TYR A 313 -5.73 15.32 9.49
C TYR A 313 -4.83 16.06 8.51
N GLN A 314 -5.20 17.31 8.21
CA GLN A 314 -4.44 18.21 7.36
C GLN A 314 -3.70 19.24 8.18
N VAL A 315 -2.37 19.27 8.05
CA VAL A 315 -1.46 20.22 8.73
C VAL A 315 -0.78 21.16 7.74
N GLY A 316 -0.47 20.67 6.53
CA GLY A 316 0.16 21.44 5.44
C GLY A 316 -0.86 21.99 4.44
N ASN A 317 -0.44 22.81 3.51
CA ASN A 317 -1.31 23.31 2.44
C ASN A 317 -1.50 22.26 1.34
N GLY A 318 -2.70 22.21 0.73
CA GLY A 318 -2.98 21.45 -0.50
C GLY A 318 -3.24 19.95 -0.32
N GLY A 319 -3.52 19.47 0.89
CA GLY A 319 -3.90 18.06 1.12
C GLY A 319 -5.22 17.68 0.49
N GLN A 320 -5.35 16.42 0.13
CA GLN A 320 -6.44 15.88 -0.68
C GLN A 320 -6.98 14.61 -0.03
N PHE A 321 -8.26 14.60 0.30
CA PHE A 321 -8.93 13.45 0.88
C PHE A 321 -10.17 13.12 0.05
N TYR A 322 -10.15 11.98 -0.64
CA TYR A 322 -11.20 11.60 -1.57
C TYR A 322 -11.70 10.18 -1.32
N ASN A 323 -13.00 9.99 -1.40
CA ASN A 323 -13.62 8.67 -1.32
C ASN A 323 -13.18 7.84 -0.10
N ASN A 324 -12.92 8.47 1.06
CA ASN A 324 -12.57 7.72 2.27
C ASN A 324 -13.81 7.41 3.08
N THR A 325 -13.81 6.28 3.77
CA THR A 325 -14.82 5.87 4.74
C THR A 325 -14.20 5.89 6.14
N VAL A 326 -14.80 6.64 7.04
CA VAL A 326 -14.42 6.71 8.46
C VAL A 326 -15.60 6.32 9.31
N TYR A 327 -15.36 5.38 10.25
CA TYR A 327 -16.40 4.90 11.15
C TYR A 327 -15.88 4.76 12.57
N ARG A 328 -16.57 5.40 13.51
CA ARG A 328 -16.42 5.22 14.95
C ARG A 328 -15.04 5.58 15.49
N LEU A 329 -14.89 6.86 15.79
CA LEU A 329 -13.78 7.40 16.56
C LEU A 329 -14.29 7.85 17.94
N TYR A 330 -13.60 7.45 19.02
CA TYR A 330 -14.02 7.83 20.37
C TYR A 330 -12.86 7.86 21.35
N ILE A 331 -13.04 8.62 22.41
CA ILE A 331 -12.10 8.72 23.52
C ILE A 331 -12.64 7.88 24.68
N THR A 332 -11.87 6.89 25.13
CA THR A 332 -12.31 6.01 26.21
C THR A 332 -12.17 6.67 27.58
N THR A 333 -11.14 7.49 27.76
CA THR A 333 -10.89 8.24 29.01
C THR A 333 -10.18 9.56 28.69
N GLY A 334 -10.41 10.61 29.46
CA GLY A 334 -9.74 11.92 29.29
C GLY A 334 -10.63 13.02 28.72
N THR A 335 -9.99 14.11 28.31
CA THR A 335 -10.63 15.30 27.74
C THR A 335 -9.98 15.65 26.41
N GLY A 336 -10.27 14.94 25.38
CA GLY A 336 -9.78 15.21 24.03
C GLY A 336 -10.93 15.37 23.06
N GLU A 337 -10.61 15.36 21.78
CA GLU A 337 -11.58 15.38 20.68
C GLU A 337 -11.34 14.21 19.75
N ALA A 338 -12.39 13.47 19.43
CA ALA A 338 -12.41 12.42 18.43
C ALA A 338 -13.16 12.89 17.19
N ILE A 339 -12.42 13.37 16.22
CA ILE A 339 -12.95 14.01 15.00
C ILE A 339 -12.55 13.22 13.76
N GLY A 340 -13.52 12.98 12.87
CA GLY A 340 -13.28 12.25 11.64
C GLY A 340 -12.33 12.96 10.68
N ILE A 341 -12.62 14.20 10.34
CA ILE A 341 -11.77 15.04 9.50
C ILE A 341 -11.48 16.36 10.22
N ALA A 342 -10.20 16.73 10.30
CA ALA A 342 -9.78 18.03 10.80
C ALA A 342 -8.76 18.69 9.86
N ASP A 343 -8.88 20.02 9.70
CA ASP A 343 -7.99 20.83 8.89
C ASP A 343 -7.59 22.11 9.65
N THR A 344 -6.28 22.30 9.79
CA THR A 344 -5.74 23.53 10.41
C THR A 344 -5.12 24.49 9.41
N THR A 345 -5.31 24.27 8.10
CA THR A 345 -4.57 24.93 7.03
C THR A 345 -5.44 25.85 6.17
N THR A 346 -4.84 26.40 5.13
CA THR A 346 -5.51 27.38 4.27
C THR A 346 -6.10 26.83 3.00
N THR A 347 -5.68 25.64 2.56
CA THR A 347 -6.17 25.01 1.32
C THR A 347 -6.17 23.49 1.44
N ALA A 348 -7.33 22.89 1.29
CA ALA A 348 -7.48 21.42 1.24
C ALA A 348 -8.73 21.05 0.43
N HIS A 349 -8.79 19.82 -0.04
CA HIS A 349 -9.91 19.30 -0.81
C HIS A 349 -10.46 18.03 -0.18
N PHE A 350 -11.75 18.00 0.10
CA PHE A 350 -12.45 16.86 0.69
C PHE A 350 -13.66 16.52 -0.15
N TYR A 351 -13.58 15.47 -0.96
CA TYR A 351 -14.65 15.05 -1.86
C TYR A 351 -15.07 13.63 -1.60
N ASN A 352 -16.37 13.36 -1.59
CA ASN A 352 -16.94 12.03 -1.46
C ASN A 352 -16.51 11.27 -0.19
N ASN A 353 -16.14 11.94 0.90
CA ASN A 353 -15.81 11.25 2.13
C ASN A 353 -17.08 10.91 2.91
N LEU A 354 -17.13 9.68 3.44
CA LEU A 354 -18.19 9.15 4.28
C LEU A 354 -17.65 9.03 5.71
N ILE A 355 -18.10 9.92 6.60
CA ILE A 355 -17.61 10.01 7.98
C ILE A 355 -18.79 9.86 8.92
N VAL A 356 -18.76 8.87 9.80
CA VAL A 356 -19.89 8.59 10.68
C VAL A 356 -19.47 8.10 12.06
N ASP A 357 -20.25 8.48 13.06
CA ASP A 357 -20.13 8.05 14.46
C ASP A 357 -18.78 8.44 15.09
N CYS A 358 -18.27 9.65 14.82
CA CYS A 358 -17.15 10.25 15.52
C CYS A 358 -17.69 11.04 16.73
N GLU A 359 -17.12 10.83 17.92
CA GLU A 359 -17.71 11.29 19.19
C GLU A 359 -17.88 12.81 19.27
N ASP A 360 -16.88 13.58 18.82
CA ASP A 360 -16.88 15.04 18.92
C ASP A 360 -17.16 15.74 17.59
N GLY A 361 -17.42 15.00 16.55
CA GLY A 361 -17.84 15.48 15.23
C GLY A 361 -17.23 14.69 14.07
N ASP A 362 -18.06 14.47 13.08
CA ASP A 362 -17.60 13.79 11.85
C ASP A 362 -16.68 14.72 11.04
N PHE A 363 -17.02 16.00 10.96
CA PHE A 363 -16.20 17.05 10.37
C PHE A 363 -15.91 18.12 11.41
N GLY A 364 -14.66 18.33 11.74
CA GLY A 364 -14.21 19.37 12.67
C GLY A 364 -14.22 20.77 12.04
N THR A 365 -13.62 21.70 12.74
CA THR A 365 -13.45 23.06 12.21
C THR A 365 -12.50 23.02 11.02
N MET A 366 -12.99 23.49 9.88
CA MET A 366 -12.19 23.60 8.66
C MET A 366 -11.54 24.99 8.58
N GLY A 367 -10.24 25.02 8.32
CA GLY A 367 -9.48 26.25 8.13
C GLY A 367 -9.69 26.85 6.73
N GLY A 368 -9.35 28.10 6.55
CA GLY A 368 -9.10 28.81 5.28
C GLY A 368 -10.03 28.56 4.10
N SER A 369 -9.43 28.33 2.93
CA SER A 369 -10.12 28.11 1.65
C SER A 369 -10.23 26.63 1.33
N VAL A 370 -10.98 25.89 2.13
CA VAL A 370 -11.24 24.47 1.94
C VAL A 370 -12.34 24.25 0.91
N THR A 371 -12.17 23.27 0.03
CA THR A 371 -13.19 22.89 -0.94
C THR A 371 -13.83 21.56 -0.52
N LEU A 372 -15.14 21.56 -0.33
CA LEU A 372 -15.93 20.43 0.14
C LEU A 372 -17.05 20.11 -0.86
N TYR A 373 -17.08 18.88 -1.38
CA TYR A 373 -18.13 18.38 -2.27
C TYR A 373 -18.56 16.98 -1.88
N ASN A 374 -19.87 16.73 -1.91
CA ASN A 374 -20.48 15.41 -1.81
C ASN A 374 -19.97 14.60 -0.59
N ASN A 375 -19.70 15.26 0.53
CA ASN A 375 -19.33 14.57 1.76
C ASN A 375 -20.57 14.16 2.54
N LEU A 376 -20.49 13.07 3.30
CA LEU A 376 -21.59 12.55 4.12
C LEU A 376 -21.17 12.46 5.59
N SER A 377 -22.07 12.90 6.50
CA SER A 377 -21.88 12.77 7.95
C SER A 377 -23.08 12.15 8.67
N SER A 378 -22.83 11.53 9.83
CA SER A 378 -23.90 11.04 10.70
C SER A 378 -24.54 12.16 11.51
N ASP A 379 -23.81 13.21 11.77
CA ASP A 379 -24.26 14.41 12.47
C ASP A 379 -24.64 15.54 11.46
N SER A 380 -24.54 16.78 11.88
CA SER A 380 -24.83 17.94 11.03
C SER A 380 -23.58 18.67 10.54
N THR A 381 -22.38 18.07 10.69
CA THR A 381 -21.11 18.77 10.49
C THR A 381 -20.60 18.74 9.06
N ALA A 382 -21.02 17.79 8.20
CA ALA A 382 -20.69 17.84 6.77
C ALA A 382 -21.25 19.12 6.15
N THR A 383 -20.38 19.87 5.47
CA THR A 383 -20.71 21.12 4.80
C THR A 383 -20.19 21.12 3.36
N GLY A 384 -20.48 22.16 2.60
CA GLY A 384 -20.07 22.29 1.20
C GLY A 384 -21.17 21.93 0.22
N THR A 385 -20.82 21.82 -1.06
CA THR A 385 -21.75 21.51 -2.13
C THR A 385 -22.21 20.05 -2.04
N ASP A 386 -23.52 19.81 -2.14
CA ASP A 386 -24.16 18.49 -2.14
C ASP A 386 -23.82 17.63 -0.91
N ALA A 387 -23.52 18.26 0.23
CA ALA A 387 -23.27 17.55 1.48
C ALA A 387 -24.54 16.87 2.01
N ILE A 388 -24.38 15.64 2.53
CA ILE A 388 -25.45 14.85 3.14
C ILE A 388 -25.17 14.72 4.63
N THR A 389 -26.17 14.98 5.48
CA THR A 389 -26.04 14.94 6.93
C THR A 389 -27.08 14.04 7.60
N GLY A 390 -26.84 13.68 8.87
CA GLY A 390 -27.80 12.97 9.70
C GLY A 390 -28.04 11.51 9.29
N LYS A 391 -27.03 10.80 8.79
CA LYS A 391 -27.13 9.41 8.35
C LYS A 391 -26.45 8.46 9.33
N SER A 392 -27.20 7.61 10.00
CA SER A 392 -26.63 6.64 10.92
C SER A 392 -25.82 5.55 10.20
N ALA A 393 -24.74 5.06 10.82
CA ALA A 393 -23.93 3.97 10.30
C ALA A 393 -24.79 2.73 9.96
N ALA A 394 -25.75 2.38 10.81
CA ALA A 394 -26.69 1.29 10.56
C ALA A 394 -27.56 1.48 9.31
N SER A 395 -27.73 2.69 8.81
CA SER A 395 -28.44 2.98 7.56
C SER A 395 -27.56 2.94 6.32
N LEU A 396 -26.25 2.89 6.48
CA LEU A 396 -25.26 2.98 5.41
C LEU A 396 -24.55 1.66 5.15
N PHE A 397 -24.05 0.98 6.19
CA PHE A 397 -23.16 -0.15 6.09
C PHE A 397 -23.85 -1.51 6.17
N VAL A 398 -23.26 -2.52 5.57
CA VAL A 398 -23.72 -3.91 5.62
C VAL A 398 -23.69 -4.43 7.05
N SER A 399 -22.58 -4.22 7.78
CA SER A 399 -22.45 -4.59 9.19
C SER A 399 -21.61 -3.57 9.97
N THR A 400 -22.11 -3.19 11.14
CA THR A 400 -21.39 -2.39 12.15
C THR A 400 -21.13 -3.17 13.43
N THR A 401 -21.21 -4.50 13.36
CA THR A 401 -21.00 -5.38 14.51
C THR A 401 -19.53 -5.41 14.91
N PRO A 402 -19.18 -5.04 16.17
CA PRO A 402 -17.78 -5.02 16.60
C PRO A 402 -17.06 -6.35 16.38
N GLY A 403 -15.89 -6.31 15.74
CA GLY A 403 -15.08 -7.46 15.36
C GLY A 403 -15.57 -8.22 14.13
N SER A 404 -16.62 -7.72 13.47
CA SER A 404 -17.18 -8.25 12.21
C SER A 404 -17.77 -7.11 11.40
N GLU A 405 -17.06 -5.99 11.38
CA GLU A 405 -17.44 -4.82 10.60
C GLU A 405 -17.30 -5.14 9.11
N ASP A 406 -18.34 -4.76 8.38
CA ASP A 406 -18.38 -4.73 6.92
C ASP A 406 -18.91 -3.36 6.54
N LEU A 407 -17.99 -2.47 6.16
CA LEU A 407 -18.27 -1.08 5.85
C LEU A 407 -18.59 -0.88 4.35
N GLY A 408 -18.83 -1.96 3.64
CA GLY A 408 -19.46 -1.92 2.32
C GLY A 408 -20.86 -1.30 2.41
N LEU A 409 -21.26 -0.56 1.36
CA LEU A 409 -22.54 0.10 1.32
C LEU A 409 -23.67 -0.92 1.10
N LYS A 410 -24.75 -0.78 1.85
CA LYS A 410 -25.92 -1.61 1.66
C LYS A 410 -26.95 -0.98 0.71
N SER A 411 -27.83 -1.82 0.17
CA SER A 411 -28.92 -1.36 -0.69
C SER A 411 -29.78 -0.30 0.00
N GLY A 412 -30.02 0.81 -0.68
CA GLY A 412 -30.77 1.95 -0.19
C GLY A 412 -30.01 2.90 0.71
N ALA A 413 -28.69 2.71 0.88
CA ALA A 413 -27.84 3.68 1.57
C ALA A 413 -27.90 5.06 0.88
N ALA A 414 -27.91 6.13 1.69
CA ALA A 414 -27.95 7.50 1.16
C ALA A 414 -26.67 7.93 0.42
N ALA A 415 -25.60 7.16 0.57
CA ALA A 415 -24.32 7.37 -0.10
C ALA A 415 -24.32 6.89 -1.56
N LEU A 416 -25.28 6.02 -1.93
CA LEU A 416 -25.35 5.45 -3.27
C LEU A 416 -25.65 6.52 -4.31
N ARG A 417 -24.81 6.60 -5.36
CA ARG A 417 -24.92 7.56 -6.47
C ARG A 417 -25.00 9.02 -6.03
N ALA A 418 -24.45 9.33 -4.88
CA ALA A 418 -24.47 10.67 -4.32
C ALA A 418 -23.09 11.33 -4.36
N GLY A 419 -22.08 10.62 -4.82
CA GLY A 419 -20.73 11.11 -5.01
C GLY A 419 -20.55 11.87 -6.32
N LYS A 420 -19.43 12.55 -6.41
CA LYS A 420 -18.98 13.24 -7.60
C LYS A 420 -17.99 12.35 -8.35
N ASP A 421 -18.18 12.21 -9.65
CA ASP A 421 -17.17 11.64 -10.54
C ASP A 421 -15.90 12.53 -10.53
N LEU A 422 -14.77 11.94 -10.16
CA LEU A 422 -13.46 12.59 -10.09
C LEU A 422 -12.55 12.19 -11.26
N GLY A 423 -13.03 11.33 -12.17
CA GLY A 423 -12.28 10.79 -13.29
C GLY A 423 -11.12 9.88 -12.84
N THR A 424 -10.16 9.67 -13.72
CA THR A 424 -9.01 8.77 -13.50
C THR A 424 -7.84 9.43 -12.75
N GLY A 425 -8.05 10.58 -12.16
CA GLY A 425 -7.06 11.32 -11.40
C GLY A 425 -7.50 12.75 -11.17
N VAL A 426 -6.90 13.41 -10.19
CA VAL A 426 -7.22 14.81 -9.82
C VAL A 426 -6.03 15.72 -10.11
N THR A 427 -6.30 16.90 -10.63
CA THR A 427 -5.26 17.88 -10.97
C THR A 427 -5.16 18.95 -9.89
N ILE A 428 -3.94 19.18 -9.39
CA ILE A 428 -3.65 20.16 -8.35
C ILE A 428 -2.42 20.93 -8.74
N GLY A 429 -2.53 22.27 -8.78
CA GLY A 429 -1.41 23.13 -9.15
C GLY A 429 -0.83 22.88 -10.55
N GLY A 430 -1.50 22.08 -11.39
CA GLY A 430 -1.04 21.67 -12.72
C GLY A 430 -0.57 20.22 -12.79
N ASP A 431 -0.35 19.55 -11.66
CA ASP A 431 0.05 18.14 -11.59
C ASP A 431 -1.13 17.21 -11.38
N VAL A 432 -1.05 15.98 -11.89
CA VAL A 432 -2.09 14.96 -11.77
C VAL A 432 -1.75 14.00 -10.65
N PHE A 433 -2.67 13.86 -9.70
CA PHE A 433 -2.55 12.98 -8.53
C PHE A 433 -3.57 11.86 -8.57
N ALA A 434 -3.32 10.81 -7.76
CA ALA A 434 -4.22 9.67 -7.64
C ALA A 434 -4.58 9.04 -9.00
N SER A 435 -3.67 9.12 -9.96
CA SER A 435 -3.78 8.54 -11.29
C SER A 435 -2.82 7.37 -11.45
N SER A 436 -2.93 6.62 -12.52
CA SER A 436 -2.02 5.51 -12.85
C SER A 436 -0.55 5.92 -13.02
N THR A 437 -0.26 7.21 -13.06
CA THR A 437 1.12 7.73 -13.09
C THR A 437 1.69 8.04 -11.73
N THR A 438 0.85 8.16 -10.69
CA THR A 438 1.25 8.53 -9.32
C THR A 438 0.98 7.45 -8.29
N CYS A 439 0.20 6.43 -8.63
CA CYS A 439 -0.10 5.26 -7.80
C CYS A 439 -0.41 4.06 -8.70
N THR A 440 -0.47 2.86 -8.13
CA THR A 440 -0.82 1.65 -8.90
C THR A 440 -2.32 1.50 -9.08
N SER A 441 -3.10 2.10 -8.20
CA SER A 441 -4.56 2.08 -8.23
C SER A 441 -5.12 3.50 -8.25
N PRO A 442 -5.56 3.98 -9.42
CA PRO A 442 -6.13 5.32 -9.56
C PRO A 442 -7.42 5.51 -8.75
N ILE A 443 -7.80 6.77 -8.57
CA ILE A 443 -8.93 7.17 -7.73
C ILE A 443 -10.29 6.59 -8.16
N ASN A 444 -10.44 6.24 -9.44
CA ASN A 444 -11.66 5.63 -9.96
C ASN A 444 -11.80 4.12 -9.63
N PHE A 445 -10.79 3.50 -9.02
CA PHE A 445 -10.96 2.16 -8.44
C PHE A 445 -11.39 2.27 -6.99
N ASP A 446 -12.37 1.47 -6.59
CA ASP A 446 -12.85 1.42 -5.21
C ASP A 446 -11.99 0.49 -4.32
N ILE A 447 -12.38 0.34 -3.06
CA ILE A 447 -11.68 -0.50 -2.08
C ILE A 447 -11.70 -1.99 -2.41
N ASP A 448 -12.58 -2.43 -3.31
CA ASP A 448 -12.69 -3.79 -3.81
C ASP A 448 -12.00 -3.96 -5.18
N ASN A 449 -11.24 -2.96 -5.63
CA ASN A 449 -10.59 -2.91 -6.94
C ASN A 449 -11.57 -2.94 -8.13
N ARG A 450 -12.74 -2.33 -7.96
CA ARG A 450 -13.74 -2.18 -9.02
C ARG A 450 -13.65 -0.78 -9.62
N ASP A 451 -13.80 -0.72 -10.95
CA ASP A 451 -13.81 0.55 -11.66
C ASP A 451 -15.17 1.26 -11.46
N ARG A 452 -15.17 2.38 -10.75
CA ARG A 452 -16.36 3.20 -10.50
C ARG A 452 -16.97 3.72 -11.79
N ASP A 453 -16.17 4.04 -12.79
CA ASP A 453 -16.62 4.56 -14.08
C ASP A 453 -17.38 3.49 -14.88
N ALA A 454 -17.09 2.20 -14.65
CA ALA A 454 -17.83 1.10 -15.26
C ALA A 454 -19.28 0.99 -14.76
N GLN A 455 -19.62 1.62 -13.64
CA GLN A 455 -20.95 1.60 -13.02
C GLN A 455 -21.85 2.77 -13.51
N GLY A 456 -21.29 3.74 -14.24
CA GLY A 456 -21.98 4.94 -14.71
C GLY A 456 -21.42 6.21 -14.10
N ASP A 457 -22.00 7.36 -14.46
CA ASP A 457 -21.45 8.70 -14.15
C ASP A 457 -21.61 9.10 -12.67
N ASP A 458 -22.37 8.37 -11.87
CA ASP A 458 -22.64 8.69 -10.47
C ASP A 458 -21.85 7.77 -9.54
N TRP A 459 -20.82 8.27 -8.90
CA TRP A 459 -20.06 7.53 -7.90
C TRP A 459 -20.80 7.43 -6.56
N ASP A 460 -20.48 6.42 -5.78
CA ASP A 460 -20.91 6.36 -4.38
C ASP A 460 -20.00 7.21 -3.50
N ILE A 461 -20.55 7.72 -2.39
CA ILE A 461 -19.74 8.40 -1.37
C ILE A 461 -19.09 7.37 -0.47
N GLY A 462 -17.78 7.48 -0.26
CA GLY A 462 -16.98 6.57 0.55
C GLY A 462 -16.04 5.69 -0.28
N ALA A 463 -15.36 4.77 0.40
CA ALA A 463 -14.33 3.92 -0.19
C ALA A 463 -14.89 2.81 -1.10
N ASP A 464 -16.12 2.36 -0.84
CA ASP A 464 -16.81 1.30 -1.58
C ASP A 464 -17.74 1.85 -2.66
N GLN A 465 -17.84 1.11 -3.76
CA GLN A 465 -18.84 1.29 -4.83
C GLN A 465 -19.72 0.04 -4.87
N CYS A 466 -20.97 0.16 -4.43
CA CYS A 466 -21.83 -1.01 -4.28
C CYS A 466 -22.45 -1.51 -5.60
N ASP A 467 -21.84 -2.49 -6.24
CA ASP A 467 -22.31 -3.10 -7.49
C ASP A 467 -23.70 -3.74 -7.39
N THR A 468 -23.93 -4.46 -6.30
CA THR A 468 -25.17 -5.23 -6.12
C THR A 468 -26.34 -4.39 -5.64
N CYS A 469 -26.08 -3.17 -5.17
CA CYS A 469 -27.11 -2.26 -4.67
C CYS A 469 -27.98 -1.67 -5.80
N TYR A 470 -27.47 -1.70 -7.01
CA TYR A 470 -28.18 -1.26 -8.20
C TYR A 470 -28.90 -2.45 -8.83
N ALA A 471 -29.84 -3.08 -8.12
CA ALA A 471 -30.74 -4.01 -8.78
C ALA A 471 -31.38 -3.23 -9.95
N TYR A 472 -30.87 -3.48 -11.15
CA TYR A 472 -31.53 -3.03 -12.35
C TYR A 472 -32.94 -3.59 -12.25
N ASN A 473 -33.90 -2.72 -12.02
CA ASN A 473 -35.29 -2.98 -12.34
C ASN A 473 -35.38 -3.11 -13.87
N PHE A 474 -34.76 -4.12 -14.43
CA PHE A 474 -35.26 -4.67 -15.68
C PHE A 474 -36.64 -5.17 -15.35
N ALA A 475 -37.59 -4.27 -15.33
CA ALA A 475 -38.99 -4.66 -15.50
C ALA A 475 -38.96 -5.64 -16.64
N PRO A 476 -39.62 -6.82 -16.52
CA PRO A 476 -39.65 -7.83 -17.57
C PRO A 476 -40.47 -7.29 -18.76
N ALA A 477 -39.90 -6.34 -19.49
CA ALA A 477 -40.42 -5.91 -20.79
C ALA A 477 -40.13 -6.94 -21.89
N PHE A 478 -39.58 -8.12 -21.52
CA PHE A 478 -39.17 -9.14 -22.48
C PHE A 478 -40.07 -10.42 -22.49
N LEU A 479 -41.25 -10.36 -21.91
CA LEU A 479 -42.15 -11.49 -21.87
C LEU A 479 -43.44 -11.27 -22.69
N LEU A 480 -43.40 -10.48 -23.75
CA LEU A 480 -44.61 -10.21 -24.55
C LEU A 480 -44.41 -10.39 -26.07
N PHE A 481 -43.53 -11.27 -26.52
CA PHE A 481 -43.37 -11.60 -27.94
C PHE A 481 -43.12 -13.08 -28.22
N LEU A 482 -43.80 -13.97 -27.53
CA LEU A 482 -43.94 -15.38 -27.99
C LEU A 482 -45.33 -15.90 -27.72
N ASP A 483 -46.35 -15.31 -28.37
CA ASP A 483 -47.61 -15.94 -28.67
C ASP A 483 -48.26 -15.20 -29.86
N ASN A 484 -47.89 -15.66 -31.07
CA ASN A 484 -48.75 -15.69 -32.25
C ASN A 484 -48.09 -16.56 -33.34
#